data_a672d83369ffcc7a88a61dc082db5779
#
_entry.id   a672d83369ffcc7a88a61dc082db5779
#
_cell.length_a   1.000
_cell.length_b   1.000
_cell.length_c   1.000
_cell.angle_alpha   90.00
_cell.angle_beta   90.00
_cell.angle_gamma   90.00
#
_symmetry.space_group_name_H-M   'P 1'
#
loop_
_entity.id
_entity.type
_entity.pdbx_description
1 polymer ?
#
loop_
_entity_poly.entity_id
_entity_poly.type
_entity_poly.pdbx_seq_one_letter_code
_entity_poly.pdbx_strand_id
1 'polypeptide(L)'
;MSRRLQLLALFCITLGMASRTTGAPGNAPRPPKSQFREHVTVVQRGYQRVGLTVTVTDRAGRPVRGLRLDDFRLLEDGVEVAIQEFGVEGDNADRALSVAVLLDLSESMRGQVRRVREAAQALLKALRQEDEIMVATFNHERTVLQPFTHDPRSPEVTLQDIGMAWGGTNIFQSIEETLKDLRRRPGRKVILVVTDGQDNIVRTSHKIFQSLYLRDLLHLCLRTQTVVYGIRPGMVPGWPPFERFVDETGGRLLYTGKDPERLFKELGEEFLSQYYLAYDIDPTAKQGKRRRIRVEVSGQGMVVKTMAGFFTPRSQLETLVRDLRDEDVRLRTDAAYELGFVKEPRSSEALLDALGDKEEKVREMAVGALSRLGEADAIPVLVGLLGDPASSVREAAADALRGFGPAAIPDLISQVSQGAEQSRAKPKSVNSAKLLGAVGDDRALDPLALLLKKGPVESRTAAAEALGDLGLTKGIGPLRAALLDPAPNVRGAAVQSIVALAGTLARPVIEDYIRNETDPGLRESARALLASL
;
A
#
# COMPACT_ATOMS: atom_id res chain seq x y z
N MET A 1 43.78 34.60 -13.57
CA MET A 1 44.21 35.68 -12.68
C MET A 1 43.35 35.51 -11.43
N SER A 2 43.96 35.00 -10.37
CA SER A 2 44.58 35.71 -9.24
C SER A 2 43.48 36.10 -8.23
N ARG A 3 43.41 35.58 -7.10
CA ARG A 3 44.16 35.40 -5.83
C ARG A 3 43.16 35.63 -4.68
N ARG A 4 43.05 34.68 -3.73
CA ARG A 4 43.68 34.67 -2.37
C ARG A 4 43.08 35.73 -1.45
N LEU A 5 42.84 35.60 -0.16
CA LEU A 5 43.34 34.85 1.00
C LEU A 5 42.37 35.15 2.16
N GLN A 6 42.01 34.26 3.02
CA GLN A 6 42.57 33.84 4.34
C GLN A 6 42.44 34.84 5.52
N LEU A 7 41.93 34.24 6.65
CA LEU A 7 42.33 34.37 8.06
C LEU A 7 41.82 35.61 8.83
N LEU A 8 41.34 35.55 10.09
CA LEU A 8 41.92 35.09 11.36
C LEU A 8 40.91 35.20 12.52
N ALA A 9 41.04 34.33 13.46
CA ALA A 9 40.44 34.38 14.80
C ALA A 9 41.07 35.48 15.68
N LEU A 10 40.39 35.92 16.75
CA LEU A 10 40.97 36.17 18.08
C LEU A 10 39.91 36.48 19.15
N PHE A 11 39.93 35.68 20.17
CA PHE A 11 39.87 35.94 21.62
C PHE A 11 39.70 37.39 22.10
N CYS A 12 38.77 37.62 23.05
CA CYS A 12 39.03 38.41 24.25
C CYS A 12 38.08 38.04 25.40
N ILE A 13 38.72 37.66 26.51
CA ILE A 13 38.18 37.53 27.87
C ILE A 13 38.24 38.89 28.51
N THR A 14 37.20 39.34 29.23
CA THR A 14 37.35 40.26 30.37
C THR A 14 36.29 40.01 31.45
N LEU A 15 36.78 39.83 32.67
CA LEU A 15 36.06 39.88 33.93
C LEU A 15 35.55 41.30 34.25
N GLY A 16 34.48 41.37 35.04
CA GLY A 16 34.08 42.63 35.67
C GLY A 16 32.79 42.58 36.48
N MET A 17 32.89 42.19 37.72
CA MET A 17 32.30 42.72 38.97
C MET A 17 30.79 42.97 39.12
N ALA A 18 30.34 42.51 40.26
CA ALA A 18 29.03 42.56 40.88
C ALA A 18 28.52 43.97 41.21
N SER A 19 27.20 44.15 41.12
CA SER A 19 26.47 45.03 42.03
C SER A 19 25.09 44.42 42.34
N ARG A 20 24.80 44.33 43.64
CA ARG A 20 23.53 43.91 44.20
C ARG A 20 22.51 45.06 44.07
N THR A 21 21.32 44.77 43.58
CA THR A 21 20.12 45.52 43.96
C THR A 21 18.95 44.53 44.13
N THR A 22 18.24 44.72 45.21
CA THR A 22 17.08 44.06 45.75
C THR A 22 15.82 44.38 44.95
N GLY A 23 14.92 43.41 44.76
CA GLY A 23 13.56 43.72 44.37
C GLY A 23 12.73 42.58 43.78
N ALA A 24 11.78 42.06 44.56
CA ALA A 24 10.49 41.42 44.28
C ALA A 24 10.43 40.05 43.60
N PRO A 25 9.47 39.20 44.02
CA PRO A 25 9.30 37.82 43.49
C PRO A 25 8.45 37.80 42.25
N GLY A 26 8.99 37.33 41.16
CA GLY A 26 8.27 37.19 39.93
C GLY A 26 8.90 36.15 39.02
N ASN A 27 8.11 35.15 38.65
CA ASN A 27 8.31 34.21 37.57
C ASN A 27 9.46 33.18 37.72
N ALA A 28 9.05 31.97 38.06
CA ALA A 28 9.87 30.80 37.81
C ALA A 28 10.25 30.72 36.32
N PRO A 29 11.51 30.36 35.99
CA PRO A 29 11.92 30.23 34.61
C PRO A 29 11.11 29.10 33.94
N ARG A 30 10.50 29.41 32.79
CA ARG A 30 9.94 28.41 31.91
C ARG A 30 11.02 27.39 31.56
N PRO A 31 10.71 26.08 31.59
CA PRO A 31 11.66 25.07 31.15
C PRO A 31 12.04 25.35 29.68
N PRO A 32 13.28 25.06 29.27
CA PRO A 32 13.73 25.28 27.90
C PRO A 32 12.82 24.48 26.95
N LYS A 33 12.39 25.13 25.87
CA LYS A 33 11.66 24.49 24.79
C LYS A 33 12.44 23.25 24.36
N SER A 34 11.92 22.06 24.67
CA SER A 34 12.47 20.81 24.16
C SER A 34 12.35 20.86 22.64
N GLN A 35 13.48 20.78 21.95
CA GLN A 35 13.52 20.58 20.51
C GLN A 35 13.07 19.14 20.25
N PHE A 36 11.77 18.95 20.04
CA PHE A 36 11.23 17.68 19.53
C PHE A 36 11.65 17.56 18.06
N ARG A 37 12.64 16.73 17.83
CA ARG A 37 12.99 16.25 16.50
C ARG A 37 11.96 15.20 16.09
N GLU A 38 11.63 15.22 14.80
CA GLU A 38 10.74 14.25 14.14
C GLU A 38 10.92 12.83 14.69
N HIS A 39 9.80 12.15 14.97
CA HIS A 39 9.79 10.73 15.36
C HIS A 39 10.11 9.82 14.17
N VAL A 40 11.24 10.04 13.56
CA VAL A 40 12.04 9.03 12.92
C VAL A 40 13.03 8.60 13.99
N THR A 41 13.14 7.32 14.25
CA THR A 41 14.08 6.68 15.17
C THR A 41 15.33 7.53 15.40
N VAL A 42 15.38 8.31 16.50
CA VAL A 42 16.55 9.13 16.81
C VAL A 42 17.61 8.20 17.38
N VAL A 43 18.59 7.89 16.56
CA VAL A 43 19.81 7.23 17.02
C VAL A 43 20.65 8.24 17.78
N GLN A 44 20.52 8.29 19.10
CA GLN A 44 21.54 8.86 19.96
C GLN A 44 22.22 7.73 20.72
N ARG A 45 23.51 7.54 20.49
CA ARG A 45 24.41 6.60 21.17
C ARG A 45 24.06 5.11 21.08
N GLY A 46 23.61 4.61 19.91
CA GLY A 46 23.38 3.17 19.68
C GLY A 46 22.06 2.61 20.23
N TYR A 47 21.25 3.42 20.91
CA TYR A 47 19.90 3.01 21.35
C TYR A 47 18.85 3.52 20.38
N GLN A 48 17.90 2.64 20.06
CA GLN A 48 16.72 3.00 19.26
C GLN A 48 15.53 3.14 20.20
N ARG A 49 14.84 4.29 20.14
CA ARG A 49 13.66 4.58 20.96
C ARG A 49 12.39 4.26 20.20
N VAL A 50 11.48 3.50 20.82
CA VAL A 50 10.16 3.17 20.31
C VAL A 50 9.12 3.95 21.09
N GLY A 51 8.29 4.71 20.37
CA GLY A 51 7.12 5.39 20.91
C GLY A 51 5.86 4.58 20.64
N LEU A 52 4.98 4.49 21.63
CA LEU A 52 3.72 3.76 21.59
C LEU A 52 2.58 4.70 21.98
N THR A 53 1.52 4.75 21.19
CA THR A 53 0.26 5.34 21.60
C THR A 53 -0.61 4.26 22.24
N VAL A 54 -1.11 4.53 23.44
CA VAL A 54 -1.88 3.58 24.25
C VAL A 54 -3.26 4.15 24.57
N THR A 55 -4.30 3.46 24.13
CA THR A 55 -5.68 3.78 24.49
C THR A 55 -6.07 2.96 25.70
N VAL A 56 -6.55 3.61 26.74
CA VAL A 56 -7.11 2.96 27.94
C VAL A 56 -8.57 3.35 28.10
N THR A 57 -9.45 2.36 28.11
CA THR A 57 -10.90 2.57 28.29
C THR A 57 -11.43 1.72 29.44
N ASP A 58 -12.58 2.10 29.99
CA ASP A 58 -13.35 1.25 30.87
C ASP A 58 -14.12 0.17 30.07
N ARG A 59 -14.83 -0.71 30.75
CA ARG A 59 -15.65 -1.76 30.10
C ARG A 59 -16.79 -1.20 29.24
N ALA A 60 -17.19 0.04 29.45
CA ALA A 60 -18.19 0.72 28.64
C ALA A 60 -17.57 1.44 27.42
N GLY A 61 -16.25 1.33 27.23
CA GLY A 61 -15.51 1.96 26.13
C GLY A 61 -15.19 3.44 26.34
N ARG A 62 -15.40 4.00 27.54
CA ARG A 62 -15.11 5.39 27.84
C ARG A 62 -13.63 5.55 28.18
N PRO A 63 -12.93 6.62 27.68
CA PRO A 63 -11.53 6.87 27.98
C PRO A 63 -11.28 7.01 29.48
N VAL A 64 -10.24 6.34 29.98
CA VAL A 64 -9.76 6.47 31.36
C VAL A 64 -8.64 7.50 31.38
N ARG A 65 -8.82 8.57 32.16
CA ARG A 65 -7.87 9.69 32.31
C ARG A 65 -7.19 9.66 33.68
N GLY A 66 -6.09 10.38 33.79
CA GLY A 66 -5.40 10.61 35.07
C GLY A 66 -4.53 9.44 35.54
N LEU A 67 -4.26 8.46 34.68
CA LEU A 67 -3.28 7.41 34.99
C LEU A 67 -1.87 8.01 34.98
N ARG A 68 -1.02 7.48 35.84
CA ARG A 68 0.38 7.89 36.02
C ARG A 68 1.32 6.82 35.47
N LEU A 69 2.58 7.15 35.29
CA LEU A 69 3.60 6.23 34.80
C LEU A 69 3.60 4.90 35.58
N ASP A 70 3.49 4.98 36.91
CA ASP A 70 3.50 3.79 37.80
C ASP A 70 2.29 2.86 37.61
N ASP A 71 1.25 3.33 36.91
CA ASP A 71 0.09 2.52 36.57
C ASP A 71 0.33 1.61 35.36
N PHE A 72 1.44 1.82 34.62
CA PHE A 72 1.72 1.10 33.38
C PHE A 72 2.88 0.11 33.54
N ARG A 73 2.70 -1.07 32.96
CA ARG A 73 3.76 -2.05 32.73
C ARG A 73 3.88 -2.33 31.24
N LEU A 74 5.07 -2.21 30.72
CA LEU A 74 5.37 -2.44 29.29
C LEU A 74 6.17 -3.74 29.17
N LEU A 75 5.68 -4.66 28.33
CA LEU A 75 6.35 -5.93 28.06
C LEU A 75 6.70 -6.01 26.56
N GLU A 76 7.97 -6.30 26.27
CA GLU A 76 8.46 -6.64 24.95
C GLU A 76 8.76 -8.14 24.89
N ASP A 77 8.14 -8.89 23.99
CA ASP A 77 8.23 -10.36 23.88
C ASP A 77 7.97 -11.10 25.22
N GLY A 78 7.18 -10.52 26.12
CA GLY A 78 6.86 -11.05 27.43
C GLY A 78 7.85 -10.66 28.53
N VAL A 79 8.88 -9.91 28.23
CA VAL A 79 9.85 -9.37 29.20
C VAL A 79 9.50 -7.92 29.52
N GLU A 80 9.46 -7.57 30.79
CA GLU A 80 9.20 -6.20 31.22
C GLU A 80 10.37 -5.28 30.86
N VAL A 81 10.04 -4.12 30.26
CA VAL A 81 11.01 -3.10 29.85
C VAL A 81 10.67 -1.77 30.50
N ALA A 82 11.71 -0.99 30.82
CA ALA A 82 11.54 0.31 31.47
C ALA A 82 10.98 1.35 30.49
N ILE A 83 9.92 2.04 30.89
CA ILE A 83 9.37 3.19 30.16
C ILE A 83 10.27 4.39 30.43
N GLN A 84 10.80 4.99 29.36
CA GLN A 84 11.73 6.14 29.44
C GLN A 84 11.02 7.48 29.29
N GLU A 85 9.90 7.51 28.59
CA GLU A 85 9.05 8.69 28.43
C GLU A 85 7.59 8.32 28.63
N PHE A 86 6.87 9.22 29.27
CA PHE A 86 5.44 9.08 29.54
C PHE A 86 4.74 10.42 29.38
N GLY A 87 3.52 10.41 28.83
CA GLY A 87 2.71 11.61 28.70
C GLY A 87 1.30 11.31 28.22
N VAL A 88 0.48 12.34 28.17
CA VAL A 88 -0.86 12.31 27.58
C VAL A 88 -0.81 13.04 26.25
N GLU A 89 -1.36 12.44 25.21
CA GLU A 89 -1.29 12.97 23.83
C GLU A 89 -1.97 14.35 23.70
N GLY A 90 -3.06 14.58 24.43
CA GLY A 90 -3.76 15.86 24.42
C GLY A 90 -3.01 17.01 25.06
N ASP A 91 -2.05 16.75 25.91
CA ASP A 91 -1.27 17.77 26.63
C ASP A 91 -0.06 18.26 25.83
N ASN A 92 0.23 17.63 24.68
CA ASN A 92 1.41 17.92 23.88
C ASN A 92 1.02 18.45 22.49
N ALA A 93 1.14 19.77 22.30
CA ALA A 93 0.83 20.43 21.02
C ALA A 93 1.81 20.01 19.89
N ASP A 94 3.04 19.59 20.24
CA ASP A 94 4.04 19.17 19.25
C ASP A 94 3.71 17.77 18.65
N ARG A 95 2.69 17.10 19.19
CA ARG A 95 2.20 15.79 18.71
C ARG A 95 0.86 15.93 18.00
N ALA A 96 0.80 16.84 17.03
CA ALA A 96 -0.37 17.02 16.16
C ALA A 96 -0.77 15.70 15.49
N LEU A 97 -2.06 15.54 15.22
CA LEU A 97 -2.65 14.36 14.62
C LEU A 97 -2.83 14.58 13.12
N SER A 98 -2.28 13.66 12.30
CA SER A 98 -2.59 13.59 10.87
C SER A 98 -3.66 12.52 10.67
N VAL A 99 -4.89 12.95 10.37
CA VAL A 99 -6.06 12.07 10.18
C VAL A 99 -6.37 11.93 8.71
N ALA A 100 -6.40 10.70 8.20
CA ALA A 100 -6.95 10.40 6.88
C ALA A 100 -8.31 9.72 7.04
N VAL A 101 -9.34 10.31 6.46
CA VAL A 101 -10.71 9.77 6.46
C VAL A 101 -10.98 9.13 5.11
N LEU A 102 -11.21 7.81 5.11
CA LEU A 102 -11.57 7.02 3.94
C LEU A 102 -13.06 6.67 4.00
N LEU A 103 -13.82 7.13 3.04
CA LEU A 103 -15.26 6.96 2.96
C LEU A 103 -15.62 5.95 1.86
N ASP A 104 -16.17 4.83 2.25
CA ASP A 104 -16.63 3.81 1.32
C ASP A 104 -17.86 4.27 0.54
N LEU A 105 -17.73 4.35 -0.78
CA LEU A 105 -18.80 4.63 -1.73
C LEU A 105 -19.10 3.42 -2.63
N SER A 106 -18.87 2.21 -2.15
CA SER A 106 -19.31 1.00 -2.83
C SER A 106 -20.82 0.86 -2.86
N GLU A 107 -21.32 -0.01 -3.71
CA GLU A 107 -22.77 -0.18 -3.92
C GLU A 107 -23.52 -0.59 -2.64
N SER A 108 -22.90 -1.40 -1.78
CA SER A 108 -23.47 -1.81 -0.48
C SER A 108 -23.71 -0.63 0.46
N MET A 109 -22.95 0.46 0.30
CA MET A 109 -23.04 1.67 1.11
C MET A 109 -24.09 2.67 0.62
N ARG A 110 -24.81 2.41 -0.49
CA ARG A 110 -25.77 3.35 -1.12
C ARG A 110 -26.77 3.96 -0.12
N GLY A 111 -27.32 3.16 0.78
CA GLY A 111 -28.27 3.63 1.81
C GLY A 111 -27.61 4.34 3.01
N GLN A 112 -26.29 4.38 3.08
CA GLN A 112 -25.53 4.87 4.22
C GLN A 112 -24.77 6.18 3.95
N VAL A 113 -24.72 6.67 2.70
CA VAL A 113 -23.91 7.85 2.28
C VAL A 113 -24.20 9.07 3.17
N ARG A 114 -25.46 9.31 3.52
CA ARG A 114 -25.83 10.41 4.43
C ARG A 114 -25.19 10.25 5.81
N ARG A 115 -25.24 9.05 6.39
CA ARG A 115 -24.62 8.77 7.69
C ARG A 115 -23.10 8.87 7.65
N VAL A 116 -22.50 8.41 6.54
CA VAL A 116 -21.06 8.56 6.29
C VAL A 116 -20.65 10.03 6.30
N ARG A 117 -21.43 10.89 5.65
CA ARG A 117 -21.22 12.34 5.62
C ARG A 117 -21.35 12.97 7.01
N GLU A 118 -22.44 12.69 7.71
CA GLU A 118 -22.69 13.17 9.07
C GLU A 118 -21.55 12.77 10.00
N ALA A 119 -21.09 11.53 9.87
CA ALA A 119 -19.97 10.98 10.58
C ALA A 119 -18.66 11.76 10.35
N ALA A 120 -18.31 12.01 9.10
CA ALA A 120 -17.10 12.77 8.76
C ALA A 120 -17.17 14.23 9.25
N GLN A 121 -18.34 14.88 9.14
CA GLN A 121 -18.55 16.24 9.66
C GLN A 121 -18.40 16.33 11.18
N ALA A 122 -18.90 15.33 11.93
CA ALA A 122 -18.76 15.30 13.38
C ALA A 122 -17.29 15.15 13.81
N LEU A 123 -16.50 14.37 13.07
CA LEU A 123 -15.06 14.25 13.31
C LEU A 123 -14.33 15.59 13.11
N LEU A 124 -14.64 16.30 12.02
CA LEU A 124 -14.00 17.60 11.74
C LEU A 124 -14.14 18.59 12.90
N LYS A 125 -15.28 18.56 13.58
CA LYS A 125 -15.55 19.42 14.75
C LYS A 125 -14.78 18.99 16.00
N ALA A 126 -14.28 17.77 16.05
CA ALA A 126 -13.58 17.21 17.21
C ALA A 126 -12.05 17.35 17.12
N LEU A 127 -11.51 17.75 15.97
CA LEU A 127 -10.08 17.93 15.76
C LEU A 127 -9.61 19.30 16.30
N ARG A 128 -8.35 19.36 16.74
CA ARG A 128 -7.71 20.60 17.21
C ARG A 128 -7.20 21.41 16.01
N GLN A 129 -6.87 22.70 16.25
CA GLN A 129 -6.36 23.57 15.21
C GLN A 129 -5.00 23.13 14.65
N GLU A 130 -4.18 22.50 15.48
CA GLU A 130 -2.87 21.96 15.09
C GLU A 130 -2.97 20.63 14.34
N ASP A 131 -4.10 19.91 14.39
CA ASP A 131 -4.32 18.66 13.69
C ASP A 131 -4.59 18.93 12.19
N GLU A 132 -4.20 18.00 11.34
CA GLU A 132 -4.50 18.06 9.91
C GLU A 132 -5.37 16.89 9.47
N ILE A 133 -6.20 17.14 8.47
CA ILE A 133 -7.12 16.14 7.94
C ILE A 133 -7.05 16.05 6.43
N MET A 134 -7.14 14.82 5.94
CA MET A 134 -7.39 14.47 4.54
C MET A 134 -8.72 13.74 4.45
N VAL A 135 -9.50 13.99 3.40
CA VAL A 135 -10.71 13.21 3.09
C VAL A 135 -10.57 12.60 1.70
N ALA A 136 -10.80 11.31 1.64
CA ALA A 136 -10.87 10.57 0.39
C ALA A 136 -12.08 9.63 0.39
N THR A 137 -12.60 9.37 -0.78
CA THR A 137 -13.59 8.32 -1.02
C THR A 137 -12.93 7.14 -1.69
N PHE A 138 -13.54 5.98 -1.57
CA PHE A 138 -13.12 4.80 -2.33
C PHE A 138 -14.30 3.90 -2.68
N ASN A 139 -14.13 3.20 -3.79
CA ASN A 139 -14.89 2.05 -4.22
C ASN A 139 -13.90 1.01 -4.75
N HIS A 140 -13.79 0.79 -6.06
CA HIS A 140 -12.70 0.04 -6.68
C HIS A 140 -11.40 0.87 -6.81
N GLU A 141 -11.49 2.21 -6.73
CA GLU A 141 -10.37 3.16 -6.74
C GLU A 141 -10.53 4.19 -5.64
N ARG A 142 -9.40 4.73 -5.16
CA ARG A 142 -9.38 5.82 -4.17
C ARG A 142 -9.34 7.18 -4.88
N THR A 143 -10.23 8.08 -4.47
CA THR A 143 -10.26 9.47 -4.93
C THR A 143 -10.07 10.41 -3.74
N VAL A 144 -9.00 11.22 -3.76
CA VAL A 144 -8.77 12.26 -2.74
C VAL A 144 -9.69 13.45 -3.05
N LEU A 145 -10.65 13.70 -2.18
CA LEU A 145 -11.55 14.84 -2.28
C LEU A 145 -10.92 16.10 -1.68
N GLN A 146 -10.28 15.95 -0.53
CA GLN A 146 -9.59 17.01 0.19
C GLN A 146 -8.20 16.51 0.59
N PRO A 147 -7.11 17.08 0.04
CA PRO A 147 -5.76 16.86 0.54
C PRO A 147 -5.59 17.33 1.98
N PHE A 148 -4.53 16.89 2.66
CA PHE A 148 -4.25 17.29 4.04
C PHE A 148 -4.28 18.82 4.22
N THR A 149 -5.08 19.26 5.19
CA THR A 149 -5.28 20.66 5.54
C THR A 149 -5.51 20.83 7.03
N HIS A 150 -5.10 21.98 7.57
CA HIS A 150 -5.45 22.45 8.92
C HIS A 150 -6.75 23.29 8.95
N ASP A 151 -7.31 23.64 7.80
CA ASP A 151 -8.58 24.39 7.73
C ASP A 151 -9.77 23.41 7.82
N PRO A 152 -10.50 23.36 8.94
CA PRO A 152 -11.61 22.43 9.12
C PRO A 152 -12.81 22.71 8.20
N ARG A 153 -12.90 23.92 7.60
CA ARG A 153 -14.02 24.31 6.73
C ARG A 153 -13.87 23.75 5.32
N SER A 154 -12.64 23.57 4.85
CA SER A 154 -12.37 23.06 3.50
C SER A 154 -12.94 21.64 3.28
N PRO A 155 -12.69 20.64 4.17
CA PRO A 155 -13.32 19.32 4.07
C PRO A 155 -14.84 19.35 4.25
N GLU A 156 -15.38 20.27 5.06
CA GLU A 156 -16.83 20.35 5.30
C GLU A 156 -17.59 20.70 4.02
N VAL A 157 -17.05 21.61 3.19
CA VAL A 157 -17.59 21.93 1.87
C VAL A 157 -17.48 20.74 0.93
N THR A 158 -16.33 20.10 0.88
CA THR A 158 -16.06 18.94 0.01
C THR A 158 -16.97 17.76 0.33
N LEU A 159 -17.30 17.54 1.61
CA LEU A 159 -18.22 16.47 2.04
C LEU A 159 -19.66 16.66 1.52
N GLN A 160 -20.07 17.86 1.15
CA GLN A 160 -21.40 18.12 0.56
C GLN A 160 -21.52 17.55 -0.86
N ASP A 161 -20.41 17.46 -1.58
CA ASP A 161 -20.34 17.02 -2.96
C ASP A 161 -20.08 15.50 -3.13
N ILE A 162 -20.15 14.72 -2.04
CA ILE A 162 -20.00 13.26 -2.12
C ILE A 162 -21.09 12.68 -3.02
N GLY A 163 -20.68 12.05 -4.10
CA GLY A 163 -21.53 11.44 -5.11
C GLY A 163 -22.30 10.20 -4.63
N MET A 164 -22.99 9.56 -5.55
CA MET A 164 -23.71 8.30 -5.28
C MET A 164 -22.72 7.13 -5.15
N ALA A 165 -23.04 6.21 -4.25
CA ALA A 165 -22.30 4.95 -4.07
C ALA A 165 -22.56 4.00 -5.26
N TRP A 166 -21.47 3.43 -5.80
CA TRP A 166 -21.49 2.47 -6.91
C TRP A 166 -20.20 1.63 -6.95
N GLY A 167 -20.24 0.48 -7.60
CA GLY A 167 -19.08 -0.38 -7.83
C GLY A 167 -18.70 -1.27 -6.66
N GLY A 168 -17.53 -1.87 -6.76
CA GLY A 168 -16.95 -2.77 -5.76
C GLY A 168 -16.27 -2.02 -4.60
N THR A 169 -15.62 -2.76 -3.72
CA THR A 169 -14.97 -2.24 -2.51
C THR A 169 -13.52 -2.69 -2.47
N ASN A 170 -12.57 -1.74 -2.36
CA ASN A 170 -11.13 -1.97 -2.27
C ASN A 170 -10.53 -1.27 -1.05
N ILE A 171 -10.84 -1.79 0.14
CA ILE A 171 -10.46 -1.19 1.42
C ILE A 171 -8.94 -1.15 1.59
N PHE A 172 -8.30 -2.30 1.42
CA PHE A 172 -6.88 -2.44 1.78
C PHE A 172 -5.94 -1.71 0.83
N GLN A 173 -6.24 -1.67 -0.45
CA GLN A 173 -5.47 -0.85 -1.39
C GLN A 173 -5.64 0.65 -1.06
N SER A 174 -6.84 1.07 -0.70
CA SER A 174 -7.08 2.46 -0.29
C SER A 174 -6.32 2.84 0.98
N ILE A 175 -6.19 1.90 1.93
CA ILE A 175 -5.33 2.08 3.12
C ILE A 175 -3.86 2.17 2.69
N GLU A 176 -3.36 1.29 1.80
CA GLU A 176 -1.98 1.30 1.32
C GLU A 176 -1.60 2.62 0.66
N GLU A 177 -2.45 3.12 -0.25
CA GLU A 177 -2.24 4.40 -0.92
C GLU A 177 -2.25 5.57 0.08
N THR A 178 -3.12 5.51 1.08
CA THR A 178 -3.19 6.52 2.14
C THR A 178 -1.96 6.52 3.04
N LEU A 179 -1.38 5.35 3.31
CA LEU A 179 -0.11 5.25 4.03
C LEU A 179 1.05 5.92 3.28
N LYS A 180 1.03 5.91 1.94
CA LYS A 180 2.02 6.65 1.12
C LYS A 180 1.92 8.16 1.34
N ASP A 181 0.69 8.68 1.46
CA ASP A 181 0.45 10.10 1.73
C ASP A 181 0.83 10.48 3.16
N LEU A 182 0.50 9.63 4.14
CA LEU A 182 0.81 9.83 5.57
C LEU A 182 2.31 9.69 5.89
N ARG A 183 3.07 8.94 5.09
CA ARG A 183 4.48 8.64 5.36
C ARG A 183 5.34 9.88 5.60
N ARG A 184 5.04 10.98 4.92
CA ARG A 184 5.78 12.25 5.00
C ARG A 184 5.22 13.22 6.04
N ARG A 185 4.16 12.85 6.75
CA ARG A 185 3.52 13.71 7.74
C ARG A 185 4.18 13.57 9.10
N PRO A 186 4.38 14.67 9.82
CA PRO A 186 4.84 14.63 11.20
C PRO A 186 3.75 14.13 12.14
N GLY A 187 4.10 13.87 13.39
CA GLY A 187 3.15 13.56 14.44
C GLY A 187 2.53 12.18 14.36
N ARG A 188 1.36 12.05 15.00
CA ARG A 188 0.58 10.80 15.05
C ARG A 188 -0.23 10.62 13.76
N LYS A 189 -0.31 9.38 13.31
CA LYS A 189 -1.00 9.05 12.07
C LYS A 189 -2.18 8.13 12.34
N VAL A 190 -3.35 8.54 11.88
CA VAL A 190 -4.60 7.77 12.01
C VAL A 190 -5.29 7.68 10.66
N ILE A 191 -5.73 6.48 10.32
CA ILE A 191 -6.65 6.25 9.20
C ILE A 191 -8.00 5.84 9.78
N LEU A 192 -9.04 6.59 9.44
CA LEU A 192 -10.42 6.25 9.77
C LEU A 192 -11.11 5.71 8.51
N VAL A 193 -11.49 4.45 8.53
CA VAL A 193 -12.17 3.80 7.40
C VAL A 193 -13.64 3.64 7.73
N VAL A 194 -14.49 4.39 7.04
CA VAL A 194 -15.95 4.27 7.17
C VAL A 194 -16.46 3.33 6.08
N THR A 195 -16.85 2.10 6.46
CA THR A 195 -17.17 1.01 5.54
C THR A 195 -18.08 -0.03 6.21
N ASP A 196 -18.81 -0.81 5.43
CA ASP A 196 -19.48 -2.03 5.93
C ASP A 196 -18.49 -3.18 6.19
N GLY A 197 -17.23 -3.03 5.77
CA GLY A 197 -16.11 -3.89 6.11
C GLY A 197 -15.90 -5.07 5.16
N GLN A 198 -16.49 -5.09 3.98
CA GLN A 198 -16.30 -6.15 2.98
C GLN A 198 -15.40 -5.67 1.84
N ASP A 199 -14.19 -6.20 1.74
CA ASP A 199 -13.30 -5.97 0.60
C ASP A 199 -13.55 -7.04 -0.47
N ASN A 200 -14.06 -6.61 -1.62
CA ASN A 200 -14.42 -7.55 -2.68
C ASN A 200 -13.20 -8.08 -3.45
N ILE A 201 -12.14 -7.31 -3.53
CA ILE A 201 -10.93 -7.69 -4.28
C ILE A 201 -10.13 -8.70 -3.47
N VAL A 202 -9.82 -8.37 -2.22
CA VAL A 202 -9.07 -9.29 -1.35
C VAL A 202 -9.90 -10.55 -1.04
N ARG A 203 -11.22 -10.42 -0.86
CA ARG A 203 -12.11 -11.57 -0.58
C ARG A 203 -12.19 -12.58 -1.73
N THR A 204 -12.12 -12.11 -2.98
CA THR A 204 -12.16 -12.99 -4.17
C THR A 204 -10.79 -13.55 -4.54
N SER A 205 -9.71 -12.99 -3.98
CA SER A 205 -8.35 -13.46 -4.21
C SER A 205 -8.07 -14.78 -3.50
N HIS A 206 -7.05 -15.50 -3.94
CA HIS A 206 -6.64 -16.76 -3.31
C HIS A 206 -6.25 -16.53 -1.83
N LYS A 207 -6.65 -17.44 -0.92
CA LYS A 207 -6.44 -17.29 0.55
C LYS A 207 -5.00 -16.99 0.95
N ILE A 208 -4.02 -17.54 0.22
CA ILE A 208 -2.60 -17.30 0.48
C ILE A 208 -2.25 -15.84 0.15
N PHE A 209 -2.69 -15.33 -1.00
CA PHE A 209 -2.50 -13.93 -1.37
C PHE A 209 -3.12 -12.99 -0.33
N GLN A 210 -4.37 -13.25 0.09
CA GLN A 210 -5.02 -12.47 1.15
C GLN A 210 -4.15 -12.38 2.41
N SER A 211 -3.65 -13.53 2.89
CA SER A 211 -2.87 -13.57 4.13
C SER A 211 -1.53 -12.85 4.03
N LEU A 212 -0.86 -12.93 2.88
CA LEU A 212 0.41 -12.25 2.63
C LEU A 212 0.21 -10.74 2.48
N TYR A 213 -0.74 -10.32 1.65
CA TYR A 213 -1.02 -8.92 1.41
C TYR A 213 -1.44 -8.18 2.70
N LEU A 214 -2.37 -8.77 3.47
CA LEU A 214 -2.81 -8.18 4.74
C LEU A 214 -1.69 -8.11 5.77
N ARG A 215 -0.82 -9.13 5.81
CA ARG A 215 0.36 -9.11 6.67
C ARG A 215 1.30 -7.97 6.28
N ASP A 216 1.58 -7.81 5.00
CA ASP A 216 2.52 -6.79 4.51
C ASP A 216 1.97 -5.38 4.73
N LEU A 217 0.67 -5.18 4.54
CA LEU A 217 0.02 -3.92 4.84
C LEU A 217 0.04 -3.61 6.35
N LEU A 218 -0.19 -4.62 7.20
CA LEU A 218 -0.04 -4.48 8.64
C LEU A 218 1.39 -4.07 9.02
N HIS A 219 2.41 -4.71 8.42
CA HIS A 219 3.80 -4.34 8.62
C HIS A 219 4.06 -2.88 8.27
N LEU A 220 3.47 -2.40 7.18
CA LEU A 220 3.59 -1.00 6.78
C LEU A 220 2.94 -0.06 7.80
N CYS A 221 1.75 -0.38 8.31
CA CYS A 221 1.10 0.37 9.38
C CYS A 221 1.98 0.43 10.64
N LEU A 222 2.52 -0.71 11.07
CA LEU A 222 3.37 -0.79 12.27
C LEU A 222 4.68 0.01 12.10
N ARG A 223 5.28 -0.01 10.92
CA ARG A 223 6.51 0.78 10.63
C ARG A 223 6.26 2.28 10.59
N THR A 224 5.13 2.68 10.03
CA THR A 224 4.77 4.11 9.94
C THR A 224 4.09 4.61 11.20
N GLN A 225 3.91 3.74 12.21
CA GLN A 225 3.16 4.02 13.44
C GLN A 225 1.76 4.56 13.14
N THR A 226 1.10 4.01 12.13
CA THR A 226 -0.23 4.43 11.72
C THR A 226 -1.28 3.49 12.32
N VAL A 227 -2.22 4.06 13.06
CA VAL A 227 -3.34 3.34 13.66
C VAL A 227 -4.55 3.40 12.72
N VAL A 228 -5.18 2.25 12.48
CA VAL A 228 -6.37 2.17 11.63
C VAL A 228 -7.60 1.94 12.49
N TYR A 229 -8.60 2.81 12.38
CA TYR A 229 -9.91 2.66 12.97
C TYR A 229 -10.93 2.27 11.91
N GLY A 230 -11.78 1.30 12.20
CA GLY A 230 -12.92 0.95 11.38
C GLY A 230 -14.21 1.55 11.94
N ILE A 231 -15.02 2.17 11.11
CA ILE A 231 -16.32 2.73 11.51
C ILE A 231 -17.39 2.10 10.62
N ARG A 232 -18.34 1.41 11.25
CA ARG A 232 -19.46 0.78 10.56
C ARG A 232 -20.73 1.59 10.69
N PRO A 233 -21.32 2.02 9.57
CA PRO A 233 -22.61 2.67 9.56
C PRO A 233 -23.74 1.63 9.63
N GLY A 234 -24.01 1.09 10.83
CA GLY A 234 -25.08 0.11 11.07
C GLY A 234 -24.58 -1.20 11.66
N MET A 235 -25.52 -2.13 11.95
CA MET A 235 -25.21 -3.47 12.47
C MET A 235 -25.12 -4.48 11.30
N VAL A 236 -24.08 -4.36 10.47
CA VAL A 236 -23.81 -5.32 9.40
C VAL A 236 -22.82 -6.36 9.92
N PRO A 237 -22.97 -7.68 9.58
CA PRO A 237 -21.99 -8.68 9.94
C PRO A 237 -20.59 -8.29 9.44
N GLY A 238 -19.60 -8.41 10.33
CA GLY A 238 -18.24 -8.01 10.01
C GLY A 238 -17.50 -8.99 9.12
N TRP A 239 -16.39 -8.51 8.60
CA TRP A 239 -15.39 -9.35 7.96
C TRP A 239 -14.19 -9.52 8.89
N PRO A 240 -13.99 -10.72 9.48
CA PRO A 240 -12.96 -10.95 10.48
C PRO A 240 -11.54 -10.50 10.08
N PRO A 241 -11.09 -10.61 8.82
CA PRO A 241 -9.78 -10.11 8.42
C PRO A 241 -9.60 -8.60 8.63
N PHE A 242 -10.62 -7.78 8.33
CA PHE A 242 -10.56 -6.33 8.55
C PHE A 242 -10.60 -5.99 10.04
N GLU A 243 -11.45 -6.67 10.80
CA GLU A 243 -11.54 -6.49 12.26
C GLU A 243 -10.19 -6.79 12.95
N ARG A 244 -9.58 -7.92 12.57
CA ARG A 244 -8.26 -8.31 13.07
C ARG A 244 -7.17 -7.31 12.65
N PHE A 245 -7.19 -6.83 11.41
CA PHE A 245 -6.25 -5.83 10.91
C PHE A 245 -6.32 -4.53 11.73
N VAL A 246 -7.54 -4.02 11.97
CA VAL A 246 -7.79 -2.85 12.81
C VAL A 246 -7.24 -3.05 14.23
N ASP A 247 -7.54 -4.21 14.84
CA ASP A 247 -7.09 -4.52 16.21
C ASP A 247 -5.56 -4.63 16.31
N GLU A 248 -4.90 -5.26 15.34
CA GLU A 248 -3.44 -5.42 15.32
C GLU A 248 -2.68 -4.09 15.11
N THR A 249 -3.30 -3.08 14.47
CA THR A 249 -2.73 -1.72 14.37
C THR A 249 -2.89 -0.91 15.66
N GLY A 250 -3.63 -1.40 16.64
CA GLY A 250 -3.93 -0.69 17.89
C GLY A 250 -5.19 0.15 17.84
N GLY A 251 -5.97 0.07 16.75
CA GLY A 251 -7.22 0.77 16.60
C GLY A 251 -8.43 -0.01 17.13
N ARG A 252 -9.61 0.49 16.81
CA ARG A 252 -10.89 -0.11 17.22
C ARG A 252 -11.90 -0.12 16.08
N LEU A 253 -12.75 -1.14 16.07
CA LEU A 253 -13.94 -1.16 15.26
C LEU A 253 -15.09 -0.51 16.03
N LEU A 254 -15.71 0.49 15.44
CA LEU A 254 -16.76 1.30 16.04
C LEU A 254 -18.05 1.20 15.21
N TYR A 255 -19.19 1.39 15.85
CA TYR A 255 -20.50 1.35 15.20
C TYR A 255 -21.19 2.69 15.40
N THR A 256 -21.64 3.32 14.32
CA THR A 256 -22.28 4.65 14.41
C THR A 256 -23.59 4.64 15.19
N GLY A 257 -24.24 3.48 15.35
CA GLY A 257 -25.53 3.39 16.03
C GLY A 257 -26.57 4.33 15.41
N LYS A 258 -27.36 4.97 16.27
CA LYS A 258 -28.36 5.98 15.88
C LYS A 258 -27.82 7.41 15.95
N ASP A 259 -26.69 7.62 16.61
CA ASP A 259 -26.08 8.92 16.87
C ASP A 259 -24.60 8.92 16.46
N PRO A 260 -24.32 9.19 15.19
CA PRO A 260 -22.95 9.32 14.70
C PRO A 260 -22.17 10.47 15.36
N GLU A 261 -22.83 11.60 15.63
CA GLU A 261 -22.20 12.78 16.19
C GLU A 261 -21.60 12.50 17.57
N ARG A 262 -22.32 11.81 18.41
CA ARG A 262 -21.83 11.37 19.70
C ARG A 262 -20.60 10.46 19.59
N LEU A 263 -20.63 9.49 18.67
CA LEU A 263 -19.50 8.56 18.47
C LEU A 263 -18.21 9.31 18.10
N PHE A 264 -18.31 10.27 17.18
CA PHE A 264 -17.12 11.00 16.72
C PHE A 264 -16.61 12.00 17.75
N LYS A 265 -17.50 12.57 18.57
CA LYS A 265 -17.10 13.34 19.72
C LYS A 265 -16.32 12.48 20.72
N GLU A 266 -16.85 11.29 21.06
CA GLU A 266 -16.17 10.33 21.92
C GLU A 266 -14.81 9.90 21.34
N LEU A 267 -14.69 9.71 20.01
CA LEU A 267 -13.45 9.38 19.35
C LEU A 267 -12.43 10.52 19.41
N GLY A 268 -12.86 11.78 19.22
CA GLY A 268 -12.01 12.95 19.41
C GLY A 268 -11.48 13.06 20.85
N GLU A 269 -12.37 12.82 21.85
CA GLU A 269 -11.98 12.75 23.26
C GLU A 269 -10.99 11.61 23.53
N GLU A 270 -11.17 10.46 22.87
CA GLU A 270 -10.24 9.33 22.95
C GLU A 270 -8.85 9.73 22.44
N PHE A 271 -8.75 10.37 21.27
CA PHE A 271 -7.47 10.81 20.71
C PHE A 271 -6.71 11.76 21.63
N LEU A 272 -7.43 12.64 22.34
CA LEU A 272 -6.84 13.56 23.31
C LEU A 272 -6.46 12.91 24.64
N SER A 273 -7.09 11.80 24.99
CA SER A 273 -6.87 11.10 26.25
C SER A 273 -5.93 9.88 26.14
N GLN A 274 -5.41 9.60 24.96
CA GLN A 274 -4.43 8.53 24.75
C GLN A 274 -3.13 8.84 25.50
N TYR A 275 -2.49 7.78 26.00
CA TYR A 275 -1.19 7.88 26.65
C TYR A 275 -0.07 7.62 25.64
N TYR A 276 1.02 8.31 25.83
CA TYR A 276 2.26 8.09 25.11
C TYR A 276 3.29 7.44 26.03
N LEU A 277 3.82 6.32 25.59
CA LEU A 277 4.91 5.62 26.24
C LEU A 277 6.07 5.52 25.27
N ALA A 278 7.31 5.75 25.74
CA ALA A 278 8.48 5.44 24.94
C ALA A 278 9.50 4.66 25.76
N TYR A 279 10.21 3.75 25.11
CA TYR A 279 11.27 2.95 25.70
C TYR A 279 12.41 2.73 24.73
N ASP A 280 13.58 2.40 25.25
CA ASP A 280 14.77 2.14 24.45
C ASP A 280 14.88 0.63 24.18
N ILE A 281 15.08 0.27 22.91
CA ILE A 281 15.28 -1.12 22.50
C ILE A 281 16.71 -1.52 22.87
N ASP A 282 16.89 -2.76 23.35
CA ASP A 282 18.21 -3.36 23.52
C ASP A 282 18.98 -3.37 22.17
N PRO A 283 20.12 -2.67 22.07
CA PRO A 283 20.89 -2.62 20.83
C PRO A 283 21.45 -3.98 20.40
N THR A 284 21.53 -4.96 21.31
CA THR A 284 21.94 -6.34 21.00
C THR A 284 20.79 -7.20 20.51
N ALA A 285 19.56 -6.69 20.57
CA ALA A 285 18.39 -7.40 20.13
C ALA A 285 18.47 -7.71 18.63
N LYS A 286 18.13 -8.95 18.23
CA LYS A 286 18.09 -9.36 16.82
C LYS A 286 17.25 -8.40 16.00
N GLN A 287 17.89 -7.70 15.08
CA GLN A 287 17.28 -6.69 14.24
C GLN A 287 16.32 -7.32 13.21
N GLY A 288 15.29 -6.57 12.83
CA GLY A 288 14.29 -6.97 11.83
C GLY A 288 13.35 -8.07 12.30
N LYS A 289 13.37 -8.44 13.58
CA LYS A 289 12.42 -9.38 14.16
C LYS A 289 11.18 -8.63 14.64
N ARG A 290 9.99 -9.20 14.39
CA ARG A 290 8.76 -8.68 15.00
C ARG A 290 8.87 -8.84 16.51
N ARG A 291 8.74 -7.72 17.22
CA ARG A 291 8.65 -7.64 18.67
C ARG A 291 7.19 -7.53 19.05
N ARG A 292 6.73 -8.39 19.92
CA ARG A 292 5.37 -8.31 20.46
C ARG A 292 5.35 -7.34 21.62
N ILE A 293 4.45 -6.37 21.55
CA ILE A 293 4.24 -5.40 22.61
C ILE A 293 2.95 -5.75 23.36
N ARG A 294 3.05 -5.64 24.68
CA ARG A 294 1.92 -5.71 25.56
C ARG A 294 2.06 -4.62 26.62
N VAL A 295 1.01 -3.83 26.75
CA VAL A 295 0.89 -2.84 27.82
C VAL A 295 -0.17 -3.33 28.79
N GLU A 296 0.18 -3.36 30.05
CA GLU A 296 -0.72 -3.66 31.17
C GLU A 296 -0.91 -2.41 32.00
N VAL A 297 -2.12 -2.23 32.52
CA VAL A 297 -2.48 -1.08 33.36
C VAL A 297 -3.02 -1.60 34.69
N SER A 298 -2.57 -1.00 35.79
CA SER A 298 -3.06 -1.34 37.13
C SER A 298 -4.52 -0.93 37.30
N GLY A 299 -5.32 -1.81 37.89
CA GLY A 299 -6.76 -1.61 38.11
C GLY A 299 -7.63 -2.61 37.40
N GLN A 300 -8.83 -2.88 38.00
CA GLN A 300 -9.77 -3.85 37.45
C GLN A 300 -10.69 -3.21 36.39
N GLY A 301 -10.95 -3.97 35.33
CA GLY A 301 -11.96 -3.60 34.32
C GLY A 301 -11.50 -2.59 33.27
N MET A 302 -10.21 -2.33 33.18
CA MET A 302 -9.65 -1.51 32.09
C MET A 302 -9.37 -2.36 30.85
N VAL A 303 -9.62 -1.77 29.70
CA VAL A 303 -9.29 -2.33 28.38
C VAL A 303 -8.16 -1.48 27.82
N VAL A 304 -7.03 -2.12 27.52
CA VAL A 304 -5.83 -1.46 27.00
C VAL A 304 -5.67 -1.85 25.54
N LYS A 305 -5.48 -0.86 24.68
CA LYS A 305 -5.18 -1.05 23.26
C LYS A 305 -3.93 -0.26 22.87
N THR A 306 -3.07 -0.95 22.17
CA THR A 306 -1.88 -0.39 21.53
C THR A 306 -1.55 -1.27 20.32
N MET A 307 -0.64 -0.82 19.46
CA MET A 307 -0.19 -1.70 18.37
C MET A 307 0.37 -3.02 18.94
N ALA A 308 0.03 -4.13 18.29
CA ALA A 308 0.38 -5.47 18.75
C ALA A 308 1.90 -5.79 18.68
N GLY A 309 2.68 -4.88 18.14
CA GLY A 309 4.11 -5.01 18.02
C GLY A 309 4.71 -4.02 17.03
N PHE A 310 5.99 -4.11 16.87
CA PHE A 310 6.74 -3.35 15.87
C PHE A 310 7.88 -4.20 15.33
N PHE A 311 8.49 -3.73 14.26
CA PHE A 311 9.73 -4.33 13.76
C PHE A 311 10.90 -3.49 14.21
N THR A 312 11.88 -4.13 14.86
CA THR A 312 13.13 -3.43 15.13
C THR A 312 13.71 -2.93 13.82
N PRO A 313 13.99 -1.62 13.70
CA PRO A 313 14.62 -1.12 12.48
C PRO A 313 15.90 -1.91 12.24
N ARG A 314 16.03 -2.49 11.06
CA ARG A 314 17.31 -3.05 10.63
C ARG A 314 18.18 -1.86 10.29
N SER A 315 19.08 -1.54 11.18
CA SER A 315 19.90 -0.32 11.11
C SER A 315 20.94 -0.34 9.98
N GLN A 316 21.12 -1.48 9.28
CA GLN A 316 22.20 -1.60 8.32
C GLN A 316 21.78 -2.42 7.10
N LEU A 317 21.95 -1.82 5.94
CA LEU A 317 21.82 -2.44 4.62
C LEU A 317 22.59 -3.77 4.53
N GLU A 318 23.80 -3.80 5.13
CA GLU A 318 24.64 -5.01 5.19
C GLU A 318 23.94 -6.19 5.88
N THR A 319 23.16 -5.93 6.91
CA THR A 319 22.42 -6.99 7.61
C THR A 319 21.32 -7.57 6.71
N LEU A 320 20.58 -6.70 6.01
CA LEU A 320 19.53 -7.13 5.07
C LEU A 320 20.10 -7.90 3.88
N VAL A 321 21.21 -7.41 3.32
CA VAL A 321 21.93 -8.08 2.22
C VAL A 321 22.46 -9.44 2.65
N ARG A 322 22.96 -9.57 3.88
CA ARG A 322 23.35 -10.86 4.44
C ARG A 322 22.15 -11.78 4.65
N ASP A 323 21.06 -11.27 5.21
CA ASP A 323 19.86 -12.04 5.54
C ASP A 323 19.15 -12.55 4.27
N LEU A 324 19.33 -11.90 3.11
CA LEU A 324 18.92 -12.44 1.80
C LEU A 324 19.62 -13.74 1.42
N ARG A 325 20.76 -14.05 2.05
CA ARG A 325 21.56 -15.26 1.81
C ARG A 325 21.44 -16.27 2.94
N ASP A 326 20.54 -16.06 3.90
CA ASP A 326 20.30 -16.95 5.04
C ASP A 326 19.71 -18.29 4.57
N GLU A 327 19.95 -19.36 5.33
CA GLU A 327 19.34 -20.68 5.07
C GLU A 327 17.83 -20.65 5.30
N ASP A 328 17.34 -19.84 6.27
CA ASP A 328 15.91 -19.68 6.57
C ASP A 328 15.22 -18.84 5.48
N VAL A 329 14.30 -19.48 4.76
CA VAL A 329 13.48 -18.84 3.72
C VAL A 329 12.69 -17.63 4.26
N ARG A 330 12.30 -17.66 5.52
CA ARG A 330 11.55 -16.55 6.13
C ARG A 330 12.45 -15.32 6.26
N LEU A 331 13.70 -15.51 6.73
CA LEU A 331 14.65 -14.40 6.81
C LEU A 331 14.96 -13.81 5.44
N ARG A 332 15.15 -14.66 4.42
CA ARG A 332 15.36 -14.18 3.04
C ARG A 332 14.15 -13.41 2.52
N THR A 333 12.93 -13.90 2.77
CA THR A 333 11.69 -13.23 2.34
C THR A 333 11.52 -11.88 3.03
N ASP A 334 11.75 -11.82 4.35
CA ASP A 334 11.64 -10.59 5.13
C ASP A 334 12.72 -9.57 4.71
N ALA A 335 13.94 -10.04 4.43
CA ALA A 335 15.03 -9.20 3.94
C ALA A 335 14.72 -8.62 2.55
N ALA A 336 14.19 -9.42 1.63
CA ALA A 336 13.75 -8.95 0.32
C ALA A 336 12.67 -7.86 0.45
N TYR A 337 11.70 -8.06 1.32
CA TYR A 337 10.65 -7.08 1.59
C TYR A 337 11.21 -5.76 2.11
N GLU A 338 12.05 -5.83 3.14
CA GLU A 338 12.63 -4.65 3.81
C GLU A 338 13.54 -3.85 2.87
N LEU A 339 14.34 -4.51 2.03
CA LEU A 339 15.18 -3.86 1.04
C LEU A 339 14.38 -3.03 0.03
N GLY A 340 13.13 -3.41 -0.25
CA GLY A 340 12.24 -2.62 -1.10
C GLY A 340 11.89 -1.22 -0.58
N PHE A 341 12.28 -0.89 0.65
CA PHE A 341 12.10 0.43 1.25
C PHE A 341 13.42 1.19 1.46
N VAL A 342 14.55 0.55 1.17
CA VAL A 342 15.89 1.14 1.29
C VAL A 342 16.36 1.59 -0.09
N LYS A 343 16.24 2.89 -0.38
CA LYS A 343 16.64 3.49 -1.66
C LYS A 343 18.17 3.67 -1.73
N GLU A 344 18.86 2.56 -1.85
CA GLU A 344 20.32 2.50 -1.98
C GLU A 344 20.70 1.56 -3.14
N PRO A 345 21.72 1.86 -3.97
CA PRO A 345 22.09 1.00 -5.10
C PRO A 345 22.33 -0.46 -4.72
N ARG A 346 22.96 -0.69 -3.57
CA ARG A 346 23.21 -2.06 -3.07
C ARG A 346 21.93 -2.83 -2.70
N SER A 347 20.83 -2.12 -2.40
CA SER A 347 19.52 -2.78 -2.19
C SER A 347 19.02 -3.38 -3.50
N SER A 348 19.08 -2.60 -4.57
CA SER A 348 18.65 -3.01 -5.90
C SER A 348 19.50 -4.17 -6.43
N GLU A 349 20.84 -4.10 -6.29
CA GLU A 349 21.75 -5.18 -6.65
C GLU A 349 21.42 -6.49 -5.90
N ALA A 350 21.23 -6.42 -4.58
CA ALA A 350 20.91 -7.58 -3.77
C ALA A 350 19.53 -8.17 -4.10
N LEU A 351 18.56 -7.34 -4.43
CA LEU A 351 17.22 -7.78 -4.84
C LEU A 351 17.25 -8.42 -6.25
N LEU A 352 18.07 -7.91 -7.16
CA LEU A 352 18.30 -8.53 -8.47
C LEU A 352 18.87 -9.96 -8.32
N ASP A 353 19.83 -10.16 -7.41
CA ASP A 353 20.33 -11.50 -7.06
C ASP A 353 19.20 -12.40 -6.52
N ALA A 354 18.34 -11.86 -5.66
CA ALA A 354 17.24 -12.59 -5.04
C ALA A 354 16.12 -13.00 -6.03
N LEU A 355 16.06 -12.41 -7.23
CA LEU A 355 15.17 -12.88 -8.31
C LEU A 355 15.52 -14.29 -8.78
N GLY A 356 16.73 -14.77 -8.50
CA GLY A 356 17.20 -16.14 -8.77
C GLY A 356 17.06 -17.11 -7.59
N ASP A 357 16.40 -16.73 -6.48
CA ASP A 357 16.27 -17.60 -5.31
C ASP A 357 15.52 -18.90 -5.66
N LYS A 358 15.92 -20.00 -5.02
CA LYS A 358 15.27 -21.31 -5.17
C LYS A 358 13.81 -21.31 -4.73
N GLU A 359 13.46 -20.48 -3.75
CA GLU A 359 12.13 -20.38 -3.18
C GLU A 359 11.29 -19.33 -3.91
N GLU A 360 10.11 -19.71 -4.39
CA GLU A 360 9.21 -18.82 -5.14
C GLU A 360 8.81 -17.57 -4.34
N LYS A 361 8.63 -17.69 -3.02
CA LYS A 361 8.25 -16.58 -2.15
C LYS A 361 9.31 -15.50 -2.06
N VAL A 362 10.59 -15.89 -2.10
CA VAL A 362 11.70 -14.93 -2.09
C VAL A 362 11.76 -14.20 -3.43
N ARG A 363 11.61 -14.93 -4.56
CA ARG A 363 11.57 -14.34 -5.90
C ARG A 363 10.39 -13.37 -6.05
N GLU A 364 9.20 -13.78 -5.63
CA GLU A 364 7.98 -12.94 -5.63
C GLU A 364 8.19 -11.65 -4.83
N MET A 365 8.76 -11.77 -3.63
CA MET A 365 9.01 -10.63 -2.76
C MET A 365 10.06 -9.68 -3.35
N ALA A 366 11.12 -10.22 -3.95
CA ALA A 366 12.15 -9.43 -4.63
C ALA A 366 11.58 -8.66 -5.84
N VAL A 367 10.68 -9.27 -6.62
CA VAL A 367 9.94 -8.58 -7.70
C VAL A 367 9.17 -7.39 -7.15
N GLY A 368 8.35 -7.59 -6.10
CA GLY A 368 7.58 -6.52 -5.48
C GLY A 368 8.46 -5.41 -4.89
N ALA A 369 9.61 -5.77 -4.32
CA ALA A 369 10.58 -4.83 -3.78
C ALA A 369 11.22 -3.95 -4.88
N LEU A 370 11.67 -4.54 -5.97
CA LEU A 370 12.25 -3.81 -7.12
C LEU A 370 11.22 -2.89 -7.79
N SER A 371 9.98 -3.34 -7.91
CA SER A 371 8.87 -2.51 -8.39
C SER A 371 8.65 -1.28 -7.51
N ARG A 372 8.67 -1.45 -6.16
CA ARG A 372 8.56 -0.33 -5.22
C ARG A 372 9.71 0.67 -5.31
N LEU A 373 10.93 0.18 -5.53
CA LEU A 373 12.10 1.03 -5.71
C LEU A 373 12.04 1.83 -7.02
N GLY A 374 11.30 1.34 -8.02
CA GLY A 374 11.20 1.95 -9.34
C GLY A 374 12.47 1.73 -10.18
N GLU A 375 13.18 0.63 -9.94
CA GLU A 375 14.47 0.31 -10.59
C GLU A 375 14.25 -0.21 -12.02
N ALA A 376 14.41 0.66 -13.00
CA ALA A 376 14.21 0.32 -14.42
C ALA A 376 15.19 -0.76 -14.91
N ASP A 377 16.38 -0.85 -14.32
CA ASP A 377 17.39 -1.87 -14.65
C ASP A 377 16.91 -3.29 -14.32
N ALA A 378 15.85 -3.45 -13.52
CA ALA A 378 15.21 -4.72 -13.26
C ALA A 378 14.32 -5.22 -14.41
N ILE A 379 13.90 -4.35 -15.33
CA ILE A 379 12.93 -4.68 -16.40
C ILE A 379 13.35 -5.91 -17.22
N PRO A 380 14.59 -6.03 -17.73
CA PRO A 380 14.96 -7.20 -18.52
C PRO A 380 14.83 -8.52 -17.75
N VAL A 381 15.18 -8.53 -16.46
CA VAL A 381 15.09 -9.71 -15.60
C VAL A 381 13.63 -10.03 -15.29
N LEU A 382 12.80 -9.02 -15.01
CA LEU A 382 11.36 -9.18 -14.78
C LEU A 382 10.64 -9.74 -16.01
N VAL A 383 11.03 -9.32 -17.22
CA VAL A 383 10.53 -9.93 -18.47
C VAL A 383 10.92 -11.41 -18.55
N GLY A 384 12.12 -11.78 -18.07
CA GLY A 384 12.54 -13.18 -17.92
C GLY A 384 11.62 -13.98 -16.99
N LEU A 385 11.19 -13.37 -15.87
CA LEU A 385 10.32 -13.98 -14.86
C LEU A 385 8.85 -14.14 -15.30
N LEU A 386 8.44 -13.59 -16.44
CA LEU A 386 7.18 -13.96 -17.08
C LEU A 386 7.14 -15.44 -17.50
N GLY A 387 8.28 -16.12 -17.49
CA GLY A 387 8.43 -17.56 -17.69
C GLY A 387 8.74 -18.38 -16.44
N ASP A 388 8.65 -17.79 -15.24
CA ASP A 388 8.93 -18.49 -13.98
C ASP A 388 8.02 -19.71 -13.81
N PRO A 389 8.52 -20.83 -13.24
CA PRO A 389 7.70 -21.99 -12.96
C PRO A 389 6.52 -21.70 -12.04
N ALA A 390 6.70 -20.82 -11.03
CA ALA A 390 5.65 -20.42 -10.10
C ALA A 390 4.70 -19.37 -10.72
N SER A 391 3.40 -19.60 -10.61
CA SER A 391 2.38 -18.63 -11.11
C SER A 391 2.44 -17.31 -10.37
N SER A 392 2.64 -17.35 -9.05
CA SER A 392 2.73 -16.15 -8.20
C SER A 392 3.86 -15.21 -8.64
N VAL A 393 5.03 -15.78 -9.02
CA VAL A 393 6.16 -14.99 -9.53
C VAL A 393 5.86 -14.40 -10.90
N ARG A 394 5.22 -15.18 -11.81
CA ARG A 394 4.81 -14.66 -13.13
C ARG A 394 3.81 -13.51 -13.02
N GLU A 395 2.84 -13.62 -12.13
CA GLU A 395 1.83 -12.59 -11.87
C GLU A 395 2.48 -11.33 -11.27
N ALA A 396 3.32 -11.50 -10.24
CA ALA A 396 4.06 -10.39 -9.65
C ALA A 396 4.95 -9.67 -10.68
N ALA A 397 5.63 -10.42 -11.56
CA ALA A 397 6.44 -9.83 -12.62
C ALA A 397 5.59 -9.06 -13.64
N ALA A 398 4.42 -9.59 -14.02
CA ALA A 398 3.50 -8.90 -14.92
C ALA A 398 2.97 -7.60 -14.29
N ASP A 399 2.63 -7.62 -13.00
CA ASP A 399 2.15 -6.43 -12.28
C ASP A 399 3.26 -5.38 -12.14
N ALA A 400 4.48 -5.81 -11.82
CA ALA A 400 5.64 -4.93 -11.77
C ALA A 400 5.88 -4.25 -13.13
N LEU A 401 5.87 -5.03 -14.22
CA LEU A 401 6.09 -4.50 -15.58
C LEU A 401 4.96 -3.55 -16.01
N ARG A 402 3.70 -3.79 -15.63
CA ARG A 402 2.61 -2.81 -15.82
C ARG A 402 2.90 -1.51 -15.07
N GLY A 403 3.41 -1.60 -13.84
CA GLY A 403 3.81 -0.45 -13.03
C GLY A 403 4.95 0.38 -13.66
N PHE A 404 5.88 -0.24 -14.38
CA PHE A 404 6.92 0.46 -15.15
C PHE A 404 6.39 1.13 -16.42
N GLY A 405 5.21 0.74 -16.89
CA GLY A 405 4.53 1.36 -18.02
C GLY A 405 5.37 1.35 -19.30
N PRO A 406 5.50 2.52 -19.99
CA PRO A 406 6.20 2.61 -21.28
C PRO A 406 7.67 2.17 -21.25
N ALA A 407 8.32 2.17 -20.08
CA ALA A 407 9.72 1.76 -19.96
C ALA A 407 9.91 0.25 -20.24
N ALA A 408 8.90 -0.58 -19.93
CA ALA A 408 8.97 -2.03 -20.14
C ALA A 408 8.72 -2.46 -21.60
N ILE A 409 8.15 -1.59 -22.44
CA ILE A 409 7.71 -1.94 -23.80
C ILE A 409 8.85 -2.46 -24.69
N PRO A 410 10.04 -1.85 -24.74
CA PRO A 410 11.13 -2.34 -25.60
C PRO A 410 11.54 -3.78 -25.29
N ASP A 411 11.66 -4.14 -24.00
CA ASP A 411 12.07 -5.48 -23.56
C ASP A 411 10.97 -6.51 -23.82
N LEU A 412 9.71 -6.15 -23.60
CA LEU A 412 8.57 -7.00 -23.95
C LEU A 412 8.49 -7.25 -25.46
N ILE A 413 8.69 -6.23 -26.30
CA ILE A 413 8.76 -6.35 -27.75
C ILE A 413 9.91 -7.28 -28.18
N SER A 414 11.09 -7.09 -27.59
CA SER A 414 12.23 -7.97 -27.84
C SER A 414 11.90 -9.43 -27.53
N GLN A 415 11.26 -9.69 -26.39
CA GLN A 415 10.84 -11.04 -25.99
C GLN A 415 9.80 -11.66 -26.93
N VAL A 416 8.83 -10.86 -27.38
CA VAL A 416 7.80 -11.29 -28.35
C VAL A 416 8.42 -11.59 -29.72
N SER A 417 9.32 -10.74 -30.20
CA SER A 417 10.04 -10.94 -31.45
C SER A 417 10.89 -12.22 -31.45
N GLN A 418 11.61 -12.48 -30.36
CA GLN A 418 12.32 -13.74 -30.17
C GLN A 418 11.37 -14.95 -30.15
N GLY A 419 10.16 -14.78 -29.61
CA GLY A 419 9.11 -15.81 -29.58
C GLY A 419 8.65 -16.24 -30.97
N ALA A 420 8.68 -15.34 -31.94
CA ALA A 420 8.28 -15.62 -33.32
C ALA A 420 9.22 -16.61 -34.03
N GLU A 421 10.47 -16.70 -33.59
CA GLU A 421 11.50 -17.59 -34.17
C GLU A 421 11.63 -18.94 -33.46
N GLN A 422 10.84 -19.16 -32.41
CA GLN A 422 10.91 -20.38 -31.61
C GLN A 422 10.08 -21.50 -32.22
N SER A 423 10.60 -22.74 -32.14
CA SER A 423 9.87 -23.94 -32.57
C SER A 423 8.80 -24.40 -31.58
N ARG A 424 8.89 -23.97 -30.32
CA ARG A 424 7.92 -24.27 -29.25
C ARG A 424 7.62 -23.01 -28.45
N ALA A 425 6.38 -22.86 -28.03
CA ALA A 425 5.96 -21.75 -27.19
C ALA A 425 6.69 -21.78 -25.84
N LYS A 426 7.21 -20.63 -25.42
CA LYS A 426 7.74 -20.44 -24.07
C LYS A 426 6.80 -19.53 -23.30
N PRO A 427 6.50 -19.87 -22.03
CA PRO A 427 5.57 -19.06 -21.22
C PRO A 427 5.91 -17.57 -21.21
N LYS A 428 7.20 -17.21 -21.19
CA LYS A 428 7.61 -15.81 -21.19
C LYS A 428 7.19 -15.03 -22.45
N SER A 429 7.27 -15.65 -23.64
CA SER A 429 6.84 -15.00 -24.89
C SER A 429 5.32 -14.85 -24.95
N VAL A 430 4.59 -15.87 -24.48
CA VAL A 430 3.12 -15.85 -24.41
C VAL A 430 2.65 -14.76 -23.45
N ASN A 431 3.23 -14.70 -22.24
CA ASN A 431 2.85 -13.72 -21.23
C ASN A 431 3.28 -12.29 -21.61
N SER A 432 4.43 -12.13 -22.30
CA SER A 432 4.85 -10.83 -22.83
C SER A 432 3.87 -10.31 -23.91
N ALA A 433 3.39 -11.20 -24.78
CA ALA A 433 2.39 -10.83 -25.80
C ALA A 433 1.08 -10.35 -25.13
N LYS A 434 0.56 -11.10 -24.16
CA LYS A 434 -0.64 -10.73 -23.39
C LYS A 434 -0.45 -9.39 -22.67
N LEU A 435 0.72 -9.18 -22.06
CA LEU A 435 1.02 -7.95 -21.36
C LEU A 435 1.09 -6.74 -22.31
N LEU A 436 1.69 -6.90 -23.50
CA LEU A 436 1.72 -5.86 -24.52
C LEU A 436 0.31 -5.47 -25.01
N GLY A 437 -0.57 -6.45 -25.20
CA GLY A 437 -1.97 -6.19 -25.52
C GLY A 437 -2.64 -5.34 -24.45
N ALA A 438 -2.50 -5.75 -23.17
CA ALA A 438 -3.11 -5.07 -22.03
C ALA A 438 -2.56 -3.65 -21.77
N VAL A 439 -1.29 -3.39 -22.11
CA VAL A 439 -0.68 -2.05 -21.97
C VAL A 439 -1.19 -1.07 -23.03
N GLY A 440 -1.58 -1.55 -24.21
CA GLY A 440 -2.19 -0.73 -25.24
C GLY A 440 -1.23 0.18 -26.03
N ASP A 441 0.07 -0.10 -26.03
CA ASP A 441 1.07 0.70 -26.75
C ASP A 441 1.13 0.31 -28.23
N ASP A 442 1.05 1.29 -29.13
CA ASP A 442 0.98 1.05 -30.59
C ASP A 442 2.27 0.42 -31.17
N ARG A 443 3.40 0.58 -30.52
CA ARG A 443 4.68 -0.07 -30.88
C ARG A 443 4.59 -1.61 -30.82
N ALA A 444 3.62 -2.17 -30.11
CA ALA A 444 3.42 -3.60 -30.00
C ALA A 444 2.78 -4.22 -31.26
N LEU A 445 2.17 -3.43 -32.15
CA LEU A 445 1.38 -3.92 -33.28
C LEU A 445 2.18 -4.85 -34.19
N ASP A 446 3.30 -4.39 -34.73
CA ASP A 446 4.12 -5.15 -35.70
C ASP A 446 4.78 -6.39 -35.06
N PRO A 447 5.37 -6.32 -33.84
CA PRO A 447 5.86 -7.50 -33.12
C PRO A 447 4.78 -8.57 -32.88
N LEU A 448 3.58 -8.16 -32.45
CA LEU A 448 2.47 -9.09 -32.26
C LEU A 448 1.98 -9.70 -33.57
N ALA A 449 1.90 -8.91 -34.65
CA ALA A 449 1.56 -9.41 -35.98
C ALA A 449 2.62 -10.41 -36.50
N LEU A 450 3.89 -10.17 -36.23
CA LEU A 450 4.98 -11.11 -36.56
C LEU A 450 4.84 -12.42 -35.75
N LEU A 451 4.60 -12.32 -34.45
CA LEU A 451 4.38 -13.48 -33.59
C LEU A 451 3.14 -14.31 -34.04
N LEU A 452 2.05 -13.63 -34.41
CA LEU A 452 0.86 -14.25 -34.96
C LEU A 452 1.15 -15.03 -36.26
N LYS A 453 2.01 -14.50 -37.11
CA LYS A 453 2.35 -15.10 -38.41
C LYS A 453 3.32 -16.28 -38.29
N LYS A 454 4.31 -16.21 -37.39
CA LYS A 454 5.48 -17.12 -37.39
C LYS A 454 5.61 -17.98 -36.14
N GLY A 455 5.01 -17.58 -35.04
CA GLY A 455 5.20 -18.23 -33.76
C GLY A 455 4.61 -19.64 -33.65
N PRO A 456 4.91 -20.37 -32.59
CA PRO A 456 4.21 -21.61 -32.23
C PRO A 456 2.72 -21.37 -31.95
N VAL A 457 1.91 -22.43 -31.95
CA VAL A 457 0.43 -22.32 -31.87
C VAL A 457 -0.02 -21.48 -30.67
N GLU A 458 0.48 -21.78 -29.46
CA GLU A 458 0.10 -21.07 -28.25
C GLU A 458 0.52 -19.58 -28.29
N SER A 459 1.68 -19.29 -28.89
CA SER A 459 2.16 -17.93 -29.08
C SER A 459 1.33 -17.17 -30.12
N ARG A 460 0.90 -17.84 -31.21
CA ARG A 460 0.00 -17.25 -32.20
C ARG A 460 -1.36 -16.94 -31.60
N THR A 461 -1.89 -17.87 -30.79
CA THR A 461 -3.16 -17.64 -30.06
C THR A 461 -3.06 -16.41 -29.18
N ALA A 462 -2.02 -16.35 -28.34
CA ALA A 462 -1.79 -15.19 -27.46
C ALA A 462 -1.58 -13.88 -28.23
N ALA A 463 -0.92 -13.93 -29.40
CA ALA A 463 -0.74 -12.76 -30.24
C ALA A 463 -2.06 -12.29 -30.87
N ALA A 464 -2.97 -13.22 -31.24
CA ALA A 464 -4.29 -12.87 -31.73
C ALA A 464 -5.13 -12.18 -30.64
N GLU A 465 -5.15 -12.74 -29.42
CA GLU A 465 -5.79 -12.15 -28.26
C GLU A 465 -5.23 -10.74 -27.99
N ALA A 466 -3.89 -10.62 -27.90
CA ALA A 466 -3.21 -9.38 -27.62
C ALA A 466 -3.45 -8.27 -28.66
N LEU A 467 -3.58 -8.63 -29.93
CA LEU A 467 -3.95 -7.66 -30.98
C LEU A 467 -5.39 -7.15 -30.80
N GLY A 468 -6.29 -7.96 -30.27
CA GLY A 468 -7.64 -7.54 -29.88
C GLY A 468 -7.60 -6.57 -28.70
N ASP A 469 -6.87 -6.94 -27.63
CA ASP A 469 -6.72 -6.13 -26.42
C ASP A 469 -6.01 -4.80 -26.67
N LEU A 470 -5.06 -4.77 -27.63
CA LEU A 470 -4.36 -3.57 -28.06
C LEU A 470 -5.29 -2.47 -28.59
N GLY A 471 -6.49 -2.85 -29.06
CA GLY A 471 -7.53 -1.90 -29.47
C GLY A 471 -7.30 -1.17 -30.79
N LEU A 472 -6.25 -1.50 -31.54
CA LEU A 472 -5.89 -0.81 -32.77
C LEU A 472 -6.54 -1.46 -34.00
N THR A 473 -7.34 -0.71 -34.76
CA THR A 473 -8.00 -1.20 -35.99
C THR A 473 -7.01 -1.72 -37.04
N LYS A 474 -5.76 -1.25 -37.03
CA LYS A 474 -4.67 -1.77 -37.86
C LYS A 474 -4.37 -3.26 -37.61
N GLY A 475 -4.70 -3.78 -36.44
CA GLY A 475 -4.61 -5.20 -36.08
C GLY A 475 -5.56 -6.11 -36.86
N ILE A 476 -6.62 -5.56 -37.44
CA ILE A 476 -7.63 -6.33 -38.22
C ILE A 476 -6.98 -7.03 -39.42
N GLY A 477 -6.02 -6.42 -40.10
CA GLY A 477 -5.34 -7.03 -41.24
C GLY A 477 -4.65 -8.35 -40.90
N PRO A 478 -3.71 -8.38 -39.96
CA PRO A 478 -3.09 -9.61 -39.47
C PRO A 478 -4.10 -10.64 -38.91
N LEU A 479 -5.12 -10.21 -38.18
CA LEU A 479 -6.15 -11.09 -37.64
C LEU A 479 -7.00 -11.75 -38.73
N ARG A 480 -7.33 -11.03 -39.82
CA ARG A 480 -8.02 -11.63 -40.99
C ARG A 480 -7.19 -12.74 -41.65
N ALA A 481 -5.87 -12.54 -41.76
CA ALA A 481 -4.99 -13.60 -42.24
C ALA A 481 -5.01 -14.83 -41.33
N ALA A 482 -5.10 -14.62 -40.01
CA ALA A 482 -5.15 -15.69 -39.00
C ALA A 482 -6.47 -16.47 -38.97
N LEU A 483 -7.53 -16.01 -39.62
CA LEU A 483 -8.78 -16.80 -39.83
C LEU A 483 -8.53 -18.07 -40.64
N LEU A 484 -7.42 -18.12 -41.39
CA LEU A 484 -6.98 -19.29 -42.16
C LEU A 484 -5.91 -20.13 -41.48
N ASP A 485 -5.63 -19.86 -40.21
CA ASP A 485 -4.61 -20.59 -39.47
C ASP A 485 -4.97 -22.07 -39.34
N PRO A 486 -4.02 -23.01 -39.50
CA PRO A 486 -4.28 -24.43 -39.35
C PRO A 486 -4.79 -24.80 -37.93
N ALA A 487 -4.41 -24.05 -36.89
CA ALA A 487 -4.82 -24.31 -35.52
C ALA A 487 -6.19 -23.68 -35.19
N PRO A 488 -7.16 -24.45 -34.74
CA PRO A 488 -8.50 -23.94 -34.39
C PRO A 488 -8.46 -22.82 -33.32
N ASN A 489 -7.60 -22.97 -32.31
CA ASN A 489 -7.50 -21.98 -31.24
C ASN A 489 -7.06 -20.60 -31.77
N VAL A 490 -6.16 -20.56 -32.75
CA VAL A 490 -5.71 -19.30 -33.38
C VAL A 490 -6.85 -18.65 -34.15
N ARG A 491 -7.62 -19.47 -34.95
CA ARG A 491 -8.76 -18.96 -35.68
C ARG A 491 -9.86 -18.42 -34.76
N GLY A 492 -10.14 -19.14 -33.67
CA GLY A 492 -11.10 -18.70 -32.65
C GLY A 492 -10.72 -17.37 -31.99
N ALA A 493 -9.48 -17.24 -31.57
CA ALA A 493 -8.95 -15.99 -31.00
C ALA A 493 -9.00 -14.83 -32.01
N ALA A 494 -8.67 -15.10 -33.29
CA ALA A 494 -8.74 -14.09 -34.34
C ALA A 494 -10.17 -13.59 -34.59
N VAL A 495 -11.18 -14.48 -34.59
CA VAL A 495 -12.60 -14.10 -34.73
C VAL A 495 -13.02 -13.16 -33.59
N GLN A 496 -12.73 -13.55 -32.35
CA GLN A 496 -13.11 -12.77 -31.17
C GLN A 496 -12.46 -11.37 -31.21
N SER A 497 -11.16 -11.31 -31.53
CA SER A 497 -10.41 -10.06 -31.60
C SER A 497 -10.87 -9.14 -32.76
N ILE A 498 -11.25 -9.70 -33.90
CA ILE A 498 -11.84 -8.90 -34.99
C ILE A 498 -13.17 -8.28 -34.55
N VAL A 499 -14.04 -9.06 -33.88
CA VAL A 499 -15.31 -8.55 -33.34
C VAL A 499 -15.05 -7.44 -32.33
N ALA A 500 -14.12 -7.62 -31.41
CA ALA A 500 -13.75 -6.61 -30.41
C ALA A 500 -13.26 -5.30 -31.06
N LEU A 501 -12.45 -5.38 -32.14
CA LEU A 501 -11.88 -4.21 -32.82
C LEU A 501 -12.82 -3.50 -33.77
N ALA A 502 -13.69 -4.22 -34.47
CA ALA A 502 -14.50 -3.68 -35.56
C ALA A 502 -16.00 -3.55 -35.21
N GLY A 503 -16.45 -4.16 -34.10
CA GLY A 503 -17.87 -4.17 -33.72
C GLY A 503 -18.76 -4.63 -34.87
N THR A 504 -19.83 -3.91 -35.15
CA THR A 504 -20.76 -4.22 -36.23
C THR A 504 -20.13 -4.29 -37.64
N LEU A 505 -19.01 -3.61 -37.86
CA LEU A 505 -18.25 -3.66 -39.10
C LEU A 505 -17.55 -5.02 -39.33
N ALA A 506 -17.43 -5.84 -38.30
CA ALA A 506 -16.92 -7.22 -38.43
C ALA A 506 -17.90 -8.18 -39.16
N ARG A 507 -19.19 -7.84 -39.22
CA ARG A 507 -20.27 -8.71 -39.73
C ARG A 507 -19.93 -9.40 -41.07
N PRO A 508 -19.50 -8.71 -42.14
CA PRO A 508 -19.23 -9.38 -43.42
C PRO A 508 -18.05 -10.38 -43.31
N VAL A 509 -17.06 -10.07 -42.50
CA VAL A 509 -15.89 -10.95 -42.31
C VAL A 509 -16.26 -12.20 -41.52
N ILE A 510 -17.11 -12.06 -40.51
CA ILE A 510 -17.55 -13.20 -39.68
C ILE A 510 -18.53 -14.08 -40.45
N GLU A 511 -19.43 -13.52 -41.30
CA GLU A 511 -20.31 -14.29 -42.17
C GLU A 511 -19.53 -15.12 -43.20
N ASP A 512 -18.44 -14.53 -43.76
CA ASP A 512 -17.57 -15.26 -44.68
C ASP A 512 -16.80 -16.38 -43.95
N TYR A 513 -16.27 -16.09 -42.73
CA TYR A 513 -15.62 -17.09 -41.91
C TYR A 513 -16.57 -18.26 -41.58
N ILE A 514 -17.81 -18.01 -41.18
CA ILE A 514 -18.82 -19.05 -40.86
C ILE A 514 -19.06 -19.96 -42.06
N ARG A 515 -19.05 -19.44 -43.28
CA ARG A 515 -19.23 -20.24 -44.51
C ARG A 515 -18.08 -21.21 -44.76
N ASN A 516 -16.86 -20.78 -44.43
CA ASN A 516 -15.65 -21.49 -44.78
C ASN A 516 -15.07 -22.34 -43.61
N GLU A 517 -15.48 -22.08 -42.36
CA GLU A 517 -14.96 -22.79 -41.18
C GLU A 517 -15.46 -24.25 -41.17
N THR A 518 -14.53 -25.18 -40.98
CA THR A 518 -14.77 -26.61 -40.95
C THR A 518 -15.07 -27.14 -39.54
N ASP A 519 -14.57 -26.49 -38.51
CA ASP A 519 -14.80 -26.85 -37.11
C ASP A 519 -16.23 -26.46 -36.69
N PRO A 520 -17.09 -27.42 -36.28
CA PRO A 520 -18.46 -27.12 -35.91
C PRO A 520 -18.57 -26.20 -34.67
N GLY A 521 -17.67 -26.36 -33.68
CA GLY A 521 -17.69 -25.57 -32.46
C GLY A 521 -17.30 -24.11 -32.72
N LEU A 522 -16.27 -23.88 -33.54
CA LEU A 522 -15.88 -22.53 -33.93
C LEU A 522 -16.95 -21.86 -34.79
N ARG A 523 -17.62 -22.63 -35.67
CA ARG A 523 -18.71 -22.10 -36.47
C ARG A 523 -19.89 -21.65 -35.61
N GLU A 524 -20.23 -22.42 -34.59
CA GLU A 524 -21.31 -22.08 -33.67
C GLU A 524 -20.93 -20.86 -32.79
N SER A 525 -19.71 -20.82 -32.26
CA SER A 525 -19.18 -19.69 -31.51
C SER A 525 -19.20 -18.40 -32.36
N ALA A 526 -18.78 -18.47 -33.63
CA ALA A 526 -18.82 -17.33 -34.53
C ALA A 526 -20.27 -16.86 -34.83
N ARG A 527 -21.23 -17.78 -34.93
CA ARG A 527 -22.67 -17.43 -35.08
C ARG A 527 -23.20 -16.72 -33.85
N ALA A 528 -22.83 -17.17 -32.64
CA ALA A 528 -23.20 -16.51 -31.40
C ALA A 528 -22.64 -15.08 -31.33
N LEU A 529 -21.36 -14.88 -31.69
CA LEU A 529 -20.74 -13.56 -31.77
C LEU A 529 -21.43 -12.67 -32.83
N LEU A 530 -21.76 -13.22 -34.00
CA LEU A 530 -22.48 -12.49 -35.05
C LEU A 530 -23.87 -12.03 -34.60
N ALA A 531 -24.56 -12.85 -33.79
CA ALA A 531 -25.88 -12.53 -33.25
C ALA A 531 -25.84 -11.43 -32.19
N SER A 532 -24.67 -11.24 -31.50
CA SER A 532 -24.45 -10.20 -30.50
C SER A 532 -24.05 -8.84 -31.10
N LEU A 533 -23.72 -8.77 -32.41
CA LEU A 533 -23.40 -7.55 -33.15
C LEU A 533 -24.67 -6.90 -33.72
#